data_e7019e0516f3c113026b2bc54a37105c
#
_entry.id   e7019e0516f3c113026b2bc54a37105c
#
_cell.length_a   1.000
_cell.length_b   1.000
_cell.length_c   1.000
_cell.angle_alpha   90.00
_cell.angle_beta   90.00
_cell.angle_gamma   90.00
#
_symmetry.space_group_name_H-M   'P 1'
#
loop_
_entity.id
_entity.type
_entity.pdbx_description
1 polymer ?
#
loop_
_entity_poly.entity_id
_entity_poly.type
_entity_poly.pdbx_seq_one_letter_code
_entity_poly.pdbx_strand_id
1 'polypeptide(L)'
;GTLYYIVPFIHLSYQINKNKPMDIENAKVQMRKGILEFCILQIISRGEVYASTMLTELTSAKIMVVEGTLYPLLTRLKNAGFLDYKWVESASGPPRKYYVLTEKGETFLAELHGTWDDLQSSVSQIIHPQTPQA
;
A
#
# COMPACT_ATOMS: atom_id res chain seq x y z
N GLY A 1 -26.50 -7.49 -3.14
CA GLY A 1 -25.59 -6.56 -3.72
C GLY A 1 -24.26 -6.40 -2.99
N THR A 2 -23.31 -5.81 -3.65
CA THR A 2 -21.93 -5.63 -3.18
C THR A 2 -21.85 -4.79 -1.89
N LEU A 3 -22.83 -3.94 -1.62
CA LEU A 3 -22.89 -3.08 -0.45
C LEU A 3 -23.07 -3.83 0.88
N TYR A 4 -23.71 -4.99 0.86
CA TYR A 4 -23.92 -5.78 2.08
C TYR A 4 -22.65 -6.44 2.63
N TYR A 5 -21.63 -6.63 1.78
CA TYR A 5 -20.35 -7.23 2.20
C TYR A 5 -19.30 -6.21 2.63
N ILE A 6 -19.45 -4.96 2.21
CA ILE A 6 -18.50 -3.89 2.52
C ILE A 6 -18.80 -3.29 3.91
N VAL A 7 -20.08 -3.15 4.27
CA VAL A 7 -20.50 -2.54 5.54
C VAL A 7 -19.96 -3.27 6.77
N PRO A 8 -20.00 -4.62 6.87
CA PRO A 8 -19.45 -5.33 8.03
C PRO A 8 -17.94 -5.16 8.16
N PHE A 9 -17.21 -5.08 7.03
CA PHE A 9 -15.76 -4.95 7.03
C PHE A 9 -15.33 -3.56 7.49
N ILE A 10 -15.99 -2.52 7.04
CA ILE A 10 -15.79 -1.13 7.49
C ILE A 10 -16.13 -1.01 8.97
N HIS A 11 -17.22 -1.61 9.40
CA HIS A 11 -17.64 -1.60 10.80
C HIS A 11 -16.62 -2.29 11.70
N LEU A 12 -16.09 -3.45 11.28
CA LEU A 12 -15.06 -4.17 12.02
C LEU A 12 -13.77 -3.37 12.12
N SER A 13 -13.33 -2.75 11.04
CA SER A 13 -12.14 -1.89 11.03
C SER A 13 -12.31 -0.69 11.96
N TYR A 14 -13.49 -0.11 11.98
CA TYR A 14 -13.83 0.98 12.89
C TYR A 14 -13.81 0.53 14.37
N GLN A 15 -14.36 -0.65 14.67
CA GLN A 15 -14.37 -1.21 16.01
C GLN A 15 -12.96 -1.55 16.53
N ILE A 16 -12.09 -2.07 15.66
CA ILE A 16 -10.70 -2.39 16.03
C ILE A 16 -9.94 -1.13 16.44
N ASN A 17 -10.21 0.00 15.81
CA ASN A 17 -9.55 1.27 16.10
C ASN A 17 -10.18 2.05 17.26
N LYS A 18 -11.36 1.66 17.71
CA LYS A 18 -12.12 2.40 18.74
C LYS A 18 -11.38 2.50 20.07
N ASN A 19 -10.49 1.55 20.37
CA ASN A 19 -9.77 1.49 21.65
C ASN A 19 -8.38 2.13 21.61
N LYS A 20 -7.95 2.68 20.45
CA LYS A 20 -6.67 3.38 20.34
C LYS A 20 -6.87 4.87 20.53
N PRO A 21 -5.99 5.55 21.31
CA PRO A 21 -6.06 7.00 21.43
C PRO A 21 -5.97 7.66 20.05
N MET A 22 -6.79 8.68 19.81
CA MET A 22 -6.73 9.45 18.58
C MET A 22 -5.67 10.54 18.73
N ASP A 23 -4.40 10.16 18.58
CA ASP A 23 -3.26 11.06 18.58
C ASP A 23 -2.69 11.21 17.15
N ILE A 24 -1.79 12.15 16.98
CA ILE A 24 -1.21 12.45 15.66
C ILE A 24 -0.44 11.26 15.09
N GLU A 25 0.26 10.51 15.92
CA GLU A 25 1.04 9.35 15.44
C GLU A 25 0.13 8.25 14.91
N ASN A 26 -0.96 7.96 15.59
CA ASN A 26 -1.97 7.02 15.13
C ASN A 26 -2.66 7.50 13.84
N ALA A 27 -2.99 8.79 13.76
CA ALA A 27 -3.58 9.38 12.56
C ALA A 27 -2.66 9.22 11.35
N LYS A 28 -1.37 9.48 11.51
CA LYS A 28 -0.36 9.27 10.46
C LYS A 28 -0.30 7.81 9.99
N VAL A 29 -0.32 6.87 10.93
CA VAL A 29 -0.32 5.43 10.62
C VAL A 29 -1.56 5.06 9.80
N GLN A 30 -2.74 5.53 10.18
CA GLN A 30 -3.98 5.25 9.46
C GLN A 30 -3.97 5.83 8.05
N MET A 31 -3.46 7.04 7.87
CA MET A 31 -3.33 7.65 6.54
C MET A 31 -2.39 6.84 5.64
N ARG A 32 -1.25 6.39 6.16
CA ARG A 32 -0.28 5.59 5.40
C ARG A 32 -0.81 4.22 5.00
N LYS A 33 -1.62 3.59 5.84
CA LYS A 33 -2.15 2.25 5.56
C LYS A 33 -2.86 2.14 4.22
N GLY A 34 -3.61 3.16 3.84
CA GLY A 34 -4.38 3.12 2.60
C GLY A 34 -3.52 3.17 1.34
N ILE A 35 -2.31 3.70 1.42
CA ILE A 35 -1.44 3.87 0.24
C ILE A 35 -0.26 2.91 0.20
N LEU A 36 -0.05 2.13 1.25
CA LEU A 36 1.17 1.32 1.37
C LEU A 36 1.27 0.25 0.28
N GLU A 37 0.18 -0.47 0.01
CA GLU A 37 0.16 -1.47 -1.08
C GLU A 37 0.42 -0.83 -2.44
N PHE A 38 -0.14 0.34 -2.69
CA PHE A 38 0.12 1.11 -3.90
C PHE A 38 1.61 1.44 -4.05
N CYS A 39 2.24 1.94 -2.97
CA CYS A 39 3.67 2.25 -2.97
C CYS A 39 4.53 1.02 -3.21
N ILE A 40 4.19 -0.11 -2.59
CA ILE A 40 4.91 -1.38 -2.78
C ILE A 40 4.83 -1.83 -4.23
N LEU A 41 3.64 -1.85 -4.82
CA LEU A 41 3.46 -2.23 -6.22
C LEU A 41 4.20 -1.30 -7.15
N GLN A 42 4.22 -0.01 -6.85
CA GLN A 42 4.95 0.99 -7.63
C GLN A 42 6.46 0.74 -7.61
N ILE A 43 7.02 0.41 -6.46
CA ILE A 43 8.44 0.06 -6.35
C ILE A 43 8.76 -1.19 -7.17
N ILE A 44 7.93 -2.23 -7.08
CA ILE A 44 8.14 -3.49 -7.79
C ILE A 44 7.98 -3.31 -9.29
N SER A 45 7.15 -2.35 -9.74
CA SER A 45 6.90 -2.10 -11.16
C SER A 45 8.15 -1.67 -11.94
N ARG A 46 9.17 -1.16 -11.28
CA ARG A 46 10.39 -0.68 -11.92
C ARG A 46 11.40 -1.79 -12.21
N GLY A 47 11.15 -3.00 -11.76
CA GLY A 47 12.01 -4.16 -11.98
C GLY A 47 12.09 -5.07 -10.76
N GLU A 48 12.85 -6.14 -10.89
CA GLU A 48 13.02 -7.10 -9.79
C GLU A 48 13.64 -6.44 -8.57
N VAL A 49 13.08 -6.72 -7.40
CA VAL A 49 13.47 -6.05 -6.16
C VAL A 49 13.37 -6.99 -4.95
N TYR A 50 14.31 -6.84 -4.02
CA TYR A 50 14.28 -7.50 -2.72
C TYR A 50 13.39 -6.74 -1.73
N ALA A 51 12.85 -7.45 -0.75
CA ALA A 51 12.08 -6.84 0.34
C ALA A 51 12.90 -5.81 1.13
N SER A 52 14.18 -6.10 1.38
CA SER A 52 15.08 -5.16 2.07
C SER A 52 15.27 -3.85 1.30
N THR A 53 15.33 -3.91 -0.03
CA THR A 53 15.41 -2.72 -0.89
C THR A 53 14.12 -1.91 -0.83
N MET A 54 12.96 -2.57 -0.78
CA MET A 54 11.67 -1.89 -0.60
C MET A 54 11.61 -1.13 0.72
N LEU A 55 12.05 -1.76 1.81
CA LEU A 55 12.11 -1.12 3.13
C LEU A 55 12.99 0.12 3.13
N THR A 56 14.17 0.03 2.51
CA THR A 56 15.10 1.16 2.39
C THR A 56 14.46 2.31 1.62
N GLU A 57 13.82 2.03 0.52
CA GLU A 57 13.19 3.06 -0.31
C GLU A 57 11.99 3.70 0.39
N LEU A 58 11.13 2.92 1.01
CA LEU A 58 9.99 3.43 1.78
C LEU A 58 10.46 4.32 2.93
N THR A 59 11.49 3.90 3.64
CA THR A 59 12.10 4.69 4.72
C THR A 59 12.68 6.01 4.19
N SER A 60 13.38 5.98 3.07
CA SER A 60 13.93 7.17 2.42
C SER A 60 12.85 8.16 2.00
N ALA A 61 11.69 7.65 1.58
CA ALA A 61 10.52 8.45 1.24
C ALA A 61 9.71 8.88 2.48
N LYS A 62 10.20 8.56 3.69
CA LYS A 62 9.52 8.83 4.97
C LYS A 62 8.19 8.10 5.14
N ILE A 63 8.00 7.00 4.42
CA ILE A 63 6.88 6.08 4.63
C ILE A 63 7.39 4.93 5.49
N MET A 64 7.29 5.12 6.79
CA MET A 64 7.82 4.15 7.76
C MET A 64 6.99 2.87 7.78
N VAL A 65 7.66 1.76 7.52
CA VAL A 65 7.07 0.42 7.60
C VAL A 65 8.13 -0.54 8.17
N VAL A 66 7.70 -1.46 9.02
CA VAL A 66 8.57 -2.49 9.58
C VAL A 66 8.40 -3.80 8.80
N GLU A 67 9.40 -4.69 8.90
CA GLU A 67 9.37 -6.01 8.25
C GLU A 67 8.10 -6.80 8.60
N GLY A 68 7.67 -6.74 9.87
CA GLY A 68 6.47 -7.40 10.35
C GLY A 68 5.18 -6.94 9.67
N THR A 69 5.19 -5.77 9.03
CA THR A 69 4.07 -5.26 8.22
C THR A 69 4.27 -5.54 6.74
N LEU A 70 5.50 -5.40 6.24
CA LEU A 70 5.81 -5.55 4.81
C LEU A 70 5.58 -6.98 4.32
N TYR A 71 6.12 -7.98 5.01
CA TYR A 71 6.04 -9.36 4.55
C TYR A 71 4.60 -9.89 4.43
N PRO A 72 3.70 -9.66 5.41
CA PRO A 72 2.30 -10.04 5.24
C PRO A 72 1.62 -9.37 4.06
N LEU A 73 1.95 -8.11 3.75
CA LEU A 73 1.42 -7.40 2.58
C LEU A 73 1.92 -8.03 1.28
N LEU A 74 3.20 -8.36 1.20
CA LEU A 74 3.77 -9.04 0.03
C LEU A 74 3.10 -10.41 -0.19
N THR A 75 2.88 -11.17 0.88
CA THR A 75 2.18 -12.45 0.81
C THR A 75 0.74 -12.28 0.31
N ARG A 76 0.03 -11.28 0.82
CA ARG A 76 -1.34 -10.98 0.41
C ARG A 76 -1.41 -10.60 -1.07
N LEU A 77 -0.50 -9.75 -1.53
CA LEU A 77 -0.43 -9.34 -2.95
C LEU A 77 -0.09 -10.51 -3.86
N LYS A 78 0.82 -11.39 -3.43
CA LYS A 78 1.14 -12.62 -4.16
C LYS A 78 -0.07 -13.54 -4.25
N ASN A 79 -0.77 -13.75 -3.14
CA ASN A 79 -1.96 -14.63 -3.11
C ASN A 79 -3.10 -14.06 -3.98
N ALA A 80 -3.18 -12.75 -4.12
CA ALA A 80 -4.13 -12.10 -5.03
C ALA A 80 -3.72 -12.22 -6.51
N GLY A 81 -2.51 -12.70 -6.78
CA GLY A 81 -2.00 -12.88 -8.14
C GLY A 81 -1.35 -11.65 -8.74
N PHE A 82 -1.06 -10.62 -7.95
CA PHE A 82 -0.45 -9.37 -8.43
C PHE A 82 1.07 -9.41 -8.44
N LEU A 83 1.67 -10.25 -7.61
CA LEU A 83 3.11 -10.45 -7.50
C LEU A 83 3.47 -11.89 -7.73
N ASP A 84 4.70 -12.09 -8.17
CA ASP A 84 5.39 -13.36 -8.10
C ASP A 84 6.78 -13.13 -7.51
N TYR A 85 7.49 -14.19 -7.18
CA TYR A 85 8.85 -14.09 -6.73
C TYR A 85 9.67 -15.27 -7.23
N LYS A 86 10.98 -15.05 -7.31
CA LYS A 86 11.95 -16.12 -7.55
C LYS A 86 13.04 -16.06 -6.50
N TRP A 87 13.56 -17.22 -6.16
CA TRP A 87 14.70 -17.34 -5.28
C TRP A 87 15.98 -17.08 -6.10
N VAL A 88 16.84 -16.24 -5.55
CA VAL A 88 18.16 -15.97 -6.15
C VAL A 88 19.22 -16.28 -5.12
N GLU A 89 20.20 -17.09 -5.47
CA GLU A 89 21.32 -17.42 -4.61
C GLU A 89 22.20 -16.19 -4.39
N SER A 90 22.63 -16.04 -3.13
CA SER A 90 23.55 -14.99 -2.73
C SER A 90 24.92 -15.58 -2.46
N ALA A 91 25.98 -14.93 -2.96
CA ALA A 91 27.36 -15.37 -2.77
C ALA A 91 27.81 -15.35 -1.29
N SER A 92 27.12 -14.61 -0.44
CA SER A 92 27.53 -14.36 0.95
C SER A 92 26.45 -14.61 2.00
N GLY A 93 25.37 -15.33 1.66
CA GLY A 93 24.29 -15.59 2.61
C GLY A 93 23.21 -16.51 2.06
N PRO A 94 22.08 -16.64 2.76
CA PRO A 94 20.97 -17.47 2.31
C PRO A 94 20.35 -16.90 1.03
N PRO A 95 19.67 -17.72 0.22
CA PRO A 95 18.94 -17.26 -0.95
C PRO A 95 17.93 -16.16 -0.59
N ARG A 96 17.73 -15.23 -1.51
CA ARG A 96 16.79 -14.11 -1.35
C ARG A 96 15.66 -14.20 -2.35
N LYS A 97 14.50 -13.71 -1.95
CA LYS A 97 13.35 -13.58 -2.85
C LYS A 97 13.44 -12.26 -3.63
N TYR A 98 13.41 -12.36 -4.94
CA TYR A 98 13.15 -11.23 -5.83
C TYR A 98 11.68 -11.19 -6.18
N TYR A 99 11.04 -10.05 -5.99
CA TYR A 99 9.65 -9.84 -6.31
C TYR A 99 9.51 -9.15 -7.67
N VAL A 100 8.50 -9.57 -8.43
CA VAL A 100 8.16 -9.00 -9.74
C VAL A 100 6.65 -8.83 -9.82
N LEU A 101 6.18 -7.87 -10.62
CA LEU A 101 4.76 -7.77 -10.94
C LEU A 101 4.38 -8.84 -11.97
N THR A 102 3.19 -9.39 -11.78
CA THR A 102 2.52 -10.16 -12.83
C THR A 102 1.82 -9.21 -13.79
N GLU A 103 1.35 -9.72 -14.93
CA GLU A 103 0.50 -8.95 -15.86
C GLU A 103 -0.76 -8.43 -15.14
N LYS A 104 -1.37 -9.27 -14.31
CA LYS A 104 -2.50 -8.88 -13.48
C LYS A 104 -2.14 -7.75 -12.50
N GLY A 105 -0.93 -7.81 -11.94
CA GLY A 105 -0.42 -6.76 -11.05
C GLY A 105 -0.19 -5.45 -11.78
N GLU A 106 0.31 -5.48 -13.01
CA GLU A 106 0.50 -4.28 -13.83
C GLU A 106 -0.84 -3.60 -14.12
N THR A 107 -1.85 -4.37 -14.50
CA THR A 107 -3.20 -3.85 -14.74
C THR A 107 -3.81 -3.24 -13.48
N PHE A 108 -3.68 -3.94 -12.37
CA PHE A 108 -4.17 -3.46 -11.07
C PHE A 108 -3.47 -2.16 -10.66
N LEU A 109 -2.16 -2.07 -10.84
CA LEU A 109 -1.39 -0.87 -10.52
C LEU A 109 -1.83 0.31 -11.38
N ALA A 110 -2.10 0.10 -12.67
CA ALA A 110 -2.58 1.17 -13.55
C ALA A 110 -3.92 1.73 -13.05
N GLU A 111 -4.83 0.87 -12.59
CA GLU A 111 -6.11 1.30 -12.00
C GLU A 111 -5.89 2.08 -10.70
N LEU A 112 -4.96 1.64 -9.86
CA LEU A 112 -4.63 2.34 -8.61
C LEU A 112 -4.02 3.71 -8.88
N HIS A 113 -3.26 3.88 -9.96
CA HIS A 113 -2.76 5.18 -10.37
C HIS A 113 -3.90 6.19 -10.61
N GLY A 114 -4.93 5.78 -11.34
CA GLY A 114 -6.11 6.61 -11.54
C GLY A 114 -6.81 6.95 -10.23
N THR A 115 -6.94 5.97 -9.36
CA THR A 115 -7.53 6.15 -8.02
C THR A 115 -6.73 7.14 -7.19
N TRP A 116 -5.40 7.05 -7.22
CA TRP A 116 -4.52 7.96 -6.50
C TRP A 116 -4.66 9.40 -7.00
N ASP A 117 -4.68 9.60 -8.32
CA ASP A 117 -4.87 10.91 -8.92
C ASP A 117 -6.24 11.52 -8.51
N ASP A 118 -7.29 10.72 -8.55
CA ASP A 118 -8.63 11.14 -8.14
C ASP A 118 -8.68 11.51 -6.65
N LEU A 119 -8.05 10.71 -5.80
CA LEU A 119 -7.97 10.99 -4.36
C LEU A 119 -7.22 12.29 -4.08
N GLN A 120 -6.09 12.52 -4.73
CA GLN A 120 -5.34 13.77 -4.59
C GLN A 120 -6.20 14.97 -4.96
N SER A 121 -6.89 14.90 -6.10
CA SER A 121 -7.78 15.97 -6.55
C SER A 121 -8.94 16.20 -5.59
N SER A 122 -9.58 15.12 -5.14
CA SER A 122 -10.72 15.19 -4.23
C SER A 122 -10.32 15.80 -2.88
N VAL A 123 -9.23 15.33 -2.30
CA VAL A 123 -8.72 15.84 -1.02
C VAL A 123 -8.31 17.31 -1.16
N SER A 124 -7.64 17.66 -2.27
CA SER A 124 -7.23 19.03 -2.54
C SER A 124 -8.43 19.96 -2.61
N GLN A 125 -9.53 19.55 -3.26
CA GLN A 125 -10.78 20.32 -3.31
C GLN A 125 -11.38 20.55 -1.93
N ILE A 126 -11.30 19.58 -1.05
CA ILE A 126 -11.80 19.68 0.33
C ILE A 126 -10.92 20.62 1.16
N ILE A 127 -9.58 20.49 1.02
CA ILE A 127 -8.63 21.36 1.73
C ILE A 127 -8.72 22.81 1.23
N HIS A 128 -8.89 22.98 -0.10
CA HIS A 128 -8.92 24.28 -0.76
C HIS A 128 -10.26 24.49 -1.46
N PRO A 129 -11.36 24.69 -0.70
CA PRO A 129 -12.66 24.86 -1.31
C PRO A 129 -12.70 26.13 -2.15
N GLN A 130 -13.32 26.03 -3.34
CA GLN A 130 -13.57 27.22 -4.16
C GLN A 130 -14.62 28.09 -3.46
N THR A 131 -14.32 29.39 -3.37
CA THR A 131 -15.29 30.33 -2.84
C THR A 131 -16.51 30.37 -3.78
N PRO A 132 -17.75 30.11 -3.25
CA PRO A 132 -18.93 30.23 -4.10
C PRO A 132 -18.99 31.63 -4.74
N GLN A 133 -19.11 31.68 -6.06
CA GLN A 133 -19.35 32.93 -6.73
C GLN A 133 -20.78 33.37 -6.43
N ALA A 134 -20.90 34.53 -5.88
CA ALA A 134 -22.18 35.12 -5.57
C ALA A 134 -22.95 35.47 -6.87
#